data_968439881f4645450d750b46fff73a1f
#
_entry.id   968439881f4645450d750b46fff73a1f
#
_cell.length_a   1.000
_cell.length_b   1.000
_cell.length_c   1.000
_cell.angle_alpha   90.00
_cell.angle_beta   90.00
_cell.angle_gamma   90.00
#
_symmetry.space_group_name_H-M   'P 1'
#
loop_
_entity.id
_entity.type
_entity.pdbx_description
1 polymer ?
#
loop_
_entity_poly.entity_id
_entity_poly.type
_entity_poly.pdbx_seq_one_letter_code
_entity_poly.pdbx_strand_id
1 'polypeptide(L)'
;MGVQVLDCTLRDGGYINNWEFGRRAIASILDKLEAGGIDIIECGFLTSRPRGEDCSLFRSPGDIAPLLPQRPRRAMFVAMIAMGEWELPPDQLPPRREGDIDGIRLTFHREEADRAFSWAGAIMAKGYQVFLQPVGTAFYSDLELLRLVERVNQLKPFAFYIVDTLGSMYRNQVARQFHLIDENMDPQVKLGFHGHNNLQLAFSNAQVLSTIQAKRDLILDSSVYGMGRGAGNLPTELIARYINKNIQSRYNVAMVMDIYDEYIAFLRREYEWGYTMAYHIAAIHACHPNYAAYLLNKQTLTMQDIESVLRSIPKERRVEFDKGLIRQLYAQFQNRAIDDSRAVEELSALLRGRKLLVLAPGQSLRTRETQVLEFIRREDPFVFAVNFADPKFRPDACFVSSHKRLDIIGPQVRDMAGARLILTSNLAAYGGEGCLFVDYGQCVNEDGMVSDNAGLMLLKLLERCGARQVFLAGFDGFRPQPEASYYSREAVLPVNAAELFERQRRMGEQLRRLPLEMVFLTPSAYEDREGKT
;
A
#
# COMPACT_ATOMS: atom_id res chain seq x y z
N MET A 1 -0.99 5.10 38.32
CA MET A 1 -1.03 5.12 36.87
C MET A 1 -0.95 3.71 36.35
N GLY A 2 -1.99 3.27 35.62
CA GLY A 2 -2.01 2.00 34.91
C GLY A 2 -1.66 2.21 33.45
N VAL A 3 -0.90 1.25 32.85
CA VAL A 3 -0.69 1.20 31.40
C VAL A 3 -1.52 0.05 30.85
N GLN A 4 -2.46 0.33 29.99
CA GLN A 4 -3.36 -0.64 29.36
C GLN A 4 -2.96 -0.87 27.91
N VAL A 5 -3.09 -2.12 27.42
CA VAL A 5 -2.90 -2.46 26.02
C VAL A 5 -4.26 -2.60 25.34
N LEU A 6 -4.42 -1.90 24.21
CA LEU A 6 -5.54 -2.11 23.30
C LEU A 6 -5.04 -2.82 22.05
N ASP A 7 -5.70 -3.94 21.67
CA ASP A 7 -5.43 -4.60 20.39
C ASP A 7 -6.45 -4.20 19.33
N CYS A 8 -5.95 -3.74 18.18
CA CYS A 8 -6.76 -3.29 17.04
C CYS A 8 -6.52 -4.15 15.77
N THR A 9 -6.07 -5.39 15.92
CA THR A 9 -5.77 -6.29 14.79
C THR A 9 -6.96 -6.42 13.83
N LEU A 10 -8.17 -6.65 14.34
CA LEU A 10 -9.36 -6.85 13.53
C LEU A 10 -9.87 -5.56 12.87
N ARG A 11 -9.47 -4.39 13.37
CA ARG A 11 -9.86 -3.10 12.81
C ARG A 11 -8.79 -2.55 11.87
N ASP A 12 -7.62 -2.18 12.41
CA ASP A 12 -6.55 -1.54 11.64
C ASP A 12 -5.80 -2.55 10.78
N GLY A 13 -5.60 -3.77 11.29
CA GLY A 13 -5.07 -4.88 10.48
C GLY A 13 -5.96 -5.21 9.28
N GLY A 14 -7.26 -5.00 9.38
CA GLY A 14 -8.21 -5.22 8.30
C GLY A 14 -7.96 -4.41 7.01
N TYR A 15 -7.26 -3.29 7.07
CA TYR A 15 -6.81 -2.58 5.87
C TYR A 15 -5.87 -3.41 4.97
N ILE A 16 -5.29 -4.48 5.50
CA ILE A 16 -4.39 -5.37 4.75
C ILE A 16 -5.18 -6.39 3.93
N ASN A 17 -6.24 -6.98 4.51
CA ASN A 17 -7.02 -8.07 3.92
C ASN A 17 -8.47 -7.68 3.61
N ASN A 18 -8.79 -6.39 3.50
CA ASN A 18 -10.15 -5.87 3.32
C ASN A 18 -11.13 -6.30 4.42
N TRP A 19 -10.65 -6.49 5.65
CA TRP A 19 -11.39 -6.98 6.83
C TRP A 19 -11.93 -8.41 6.68
N GLU A 20 -11.52 -9.16 5.68
CA GLU A 20 -11.94 -10.53 5.41
C GLU A 20 -11.09 -11.51 6.25
N PHE A 21 -11.40 -11.65 7.53
CA PHE A 21 -10.73 -12.60 8.43
C PHE A 21 -11.43 -13.95 8.48
N GLY A 22 -12.74 -14.01 8.18
CA GLY A 22 -13.61 -15.15 8.42
C GLY A 22 -14.23 -15.12 9.82
N ARG A 23 -15.53 -15.39 9.92
CA ARG A 23 -16.31 -15.34 11.17
C ARG A 23 -15.68 -16.14 12.31
N ARG A 24 -15.19 -17.37 12.02
CA ARG A 24 -14.55 -18.22 13.02
C ARG A 24 -13.23 -17.67 13.52
N ALA A 25 -12.42 -17.11 12.61
CA ALA A 25 -11.15 -16.50 12.97
C ALA A 25 -11.37 -15.24 13.83
N ILE A 26 -12.36 -14.39 13.48
CA ILE A 26 -12.72 -13.21 14.28
C ILE A 26 -13.05 -13.64 15.72
N ALA A 27 -13.96 -14.60 15.92
CA ALA A 27 -14.34 -15.07 17.24
C ALA A 27 -13.15 -15.67 18.04
N SER A 28 -12.29 -16.47 17.37
CA SER A 28 -11.09 -17.05 17.98
C SER A 28 -10.06 -16.00 18.38
N ILE A 29 -9.83 -15.00 17.54
CA ILE A 29 -8.90 -13.88 17.83
C ILE A 29 -9.39 -13.11 19.06
N LEU A 30 -10.69 -12.76 19.13
CA LEU A 30 -11.29 -12.08 20.28
C LEU A 30 -11.14 -12.87 21.57
N ASP A 31 -11.42 -14.20 21.53
CA ASP A 31 -11.29 -15.09 22.70
C ASP A 31 -9.84 -15.21 23.17
N LYS A 32 -8.89 -15.35 22.26
CA LYS A 32 -7.45 -15.48 22.58
C LYS A 32 -6.85 -14.18 23.11
N LEU A 33 -7.22 -13.01 22.55
CA LEU A 33 -6.78 -11.72 23.08
C LEU A 33 -7.27 -11.54 24.52
N GLU A 34 -8.53 -11.89 24.81
CA GLU A 34 -9.05 -11.84 26.18
C GLU A 34 -8.34 -12.84 27.10
N ALA A 35 -8.16 -14.10 26.67
CA ALA A 35 -7.40 -15.11 27.41
C ALA A 35 -5.94 -14.70 27.63
N GLY A 36 -5.38 -13.92 26.70
CA GLY A 36 -4.07 -13.27 26.79
C GLY A 36 -4.02 -12.13 27.80
N GLY A 37 -5.16 -11.70 28.35
CA GLY A 37 -5.25 -10.62 29.33
C GLY A 37 -5.14 -9.23 28.73
N ILE A 38 -5.38 -9.06 27.42
CA ILE A 38 -5.42 -7.74 26.76
C ILE A 38 -6.58 -6.94 27.38
N ASP A 39 -6.31 -5.68 27.75
CA ASP A 39 -7.26 -4.87 28.51
C ASP A 39 -8.44 -4.38 27.69
N ILE A 40 -8.18 -4.00 26.42
CA ILE A 40 -9.19 -3.47 25.51
C ILE A 40 -9.00 -4.15 24.14
N ILE A 41 -10.10 -4.63 23.56
CA ILE A 41 -10.07 -5.38 22.30
C ILE A 41 -11.01 -4.71 21.29
N GLU A 42 -10.45 -4.28 20.16
CA GLU A 42 -11.19 -3.63 19.09
C GLU A 42 -11.68 -4.67 18.07
N CYS A 43 -13.01 -4.87 18.02
CA CYS A 43 -13.63 -5.94 17.22
C CYS A 43 -13.63 -5.66 15.71
N GLY A 44 -13.53 -4.40 15.29
CA GLY A 44 -13.63 -3.97 13.90
C GLY A 44 -14.31 -2.61 13.79
N PHE A 45 -14.90 -2.33 12.61
CA PHE A 45 -15.70 -1.12 12.38
C PHE A 45 -17.20 -1.34 12.58
N LEU A 46 -17.87 -0.32 13.08
CA LEU A 46 -19.32 -0.16 12.94
C LEU A 46 -19.61 0.79 11.79
N THR A 47 -20.42 0.35 10.81
CA THR A 47 -20.67 1.11 9.58
C THR A 47 -22.06 0.84 9.01
N SER A 48 -22.62 1.83 8.33
CA SER A 48 -23.85 1.67 7.54
C SER A 48 -23.65 0.80 6.28
N ARG A 49 -22.40 0.44 5.94
CA ARG A 49 -22.01 -0.33 4.74
C ARG A 49 -21.24 -1.62 5.10
N PRO A 50 -21.87 -2.60 5.80
CA PRO A 50 -21.21 -3.87 6.12
C PRO A 50 -20.95 -4.70 4.87
N ARG A 51 -19.95 -5.61 4.91
CA ARG A 51 -19.56 -6.43 3.75
C ARG A 51 -19.86 -7.93 3.88
N GLY A 52 -20.56 -8.36 4.89
CA GLY A 52 -20.89 -9.77 5.10
C GLY A 52 -20.39 -10.32 6.43
N GLU A 53 -20.73 -11.58 6.72
CA GLU A 53 -20.49 -12.19 8.04
C GLU A 53 -19.02 -12.58 8.29
N ASP A 54 -18.22 -12.73 7.24
CA ASP A 54 -16.81 -13.08 7.30
C ASP A 54 -15.88 -11.87 7.45
N CYS A 55 -16.46 -10.66 7.48
CA CYS A 55 -15.72 -9.41 7.61
C CYS A 55 -15.87 -8.79 9.00
N SER A 56 -14.83 -8.12 9.50
CA SER A 56 -14.89 -7.30 10.72
C SER A 56 -15.46 -5.88 10.47
N LEU A 57 -16.47 -5.79 9.57
CA LEU A 57 -17.26 -4.61 9.25
C LEU A 57 -18.72 -4.87 9.61
N PHE A 58 -19.17 -4.35 10.73
CA PHE A 58 -20.45 -4.67 11.33
C PHE A 58 -21.48 -3.54 11.15
N ARG A 59 -22.74 -3.88 11.06
CA ARG A 59 -23.84 -2.90 11.01
C ARG A 59 -24.25 -2.41 12.40
N SER A 60 -24.13 -3.28 13.40
CA SER A 60 -24.60 -3.01 14.76
C SER A 60 -23.76 -3.74 15.81
N PRO A 61 -23.79 -3.31 17.06
CA PRO A 61 -23.23 -4.08 18.18
C PRO A 61 -23.81 -5.50 18.31
N GLY A 62 -25.07 -5.69 17.91
CA GLY A 62 -25.72 -7.00 17.89
C GLY A 62 -25.10 -8.01 16.94
N ASP A 63 -24.42 -7.56 15.88
CA ASP A 63 -23.68 -8.44 14.96
C ASP A 63 -22.37 -8.92 15.59
N ILE A 64 -21.79 -8.13 16.50
CA ILE A 64 -20.54 -8.44 17.22
C ILE A 64 -20.82 -9.36 18.42
N ALA A 65 -21.93 -9.18 19.14
CA ALA A 65 -22.24 -9.87 20.36
C ALA A 65 -22.12 -11.42 20.30
N PRO A 66 -22.53 -12.11 19.22
CA PRO A 66 -22.37 -13.56 19.08
C PRO A 66 -20.90 -14.02 18.90
N LEU A 67 -19.99 -13.10 18.57
CA LEU A 67 -18.55 -13.38 18.36
C LEU A 67 -17.74 -13.19 19.65
N LEU A 68 -18.31 -12.50 20.64
CA LEU A 68 -17.67 -12.21 21.90
C LEU A 68 -17.60 -13.48 22.78
N PRO A 69 -16.59 -13.62 23.65
CA PRO A 69 -16.51 -14.71 24.62
C PRO A 69 -17.80 -14.81 25.45
N GLN A 70 -18.37 -16.01 25.55
CA GLN A 70 -19.63 -16.28 26.26
C GLN A 70 -19.45 -16.54 27.77
N ARG A 71 -18.23 -16.36 28.30
CA ARG A 71 -17.87 -16.36 29.70
C ARG A 71 -17.80 -14.96 30.29
N PRO A 72 -17.77 -14.77 31.62
CA PRO A 72 -17.55 -13.43 32.18
C PRO A 72 -16.28 -12.80 31.63
N ARG A 73 -16.43 -11.65 31.00
CA ARG A 73 -15.36 -10.92 30.30
C ARG A 73 -14.60 -10.04 31.27
N ARG A 74 -13.26 -9.98 31.12
CA ARG A 74 -12.37 -9.06 31.83
C ARG A 74 -11.95 -7.90 30.96
N ALA A 75 -11.78 -8.15 29.66
CA ALA A 75 -11.45 -7.12 28.68
C ALA A 75 -12.67 -6.25 28.37
N MET A 76 -12.41 -4.99 28.05
CA MET A 76 -13.38 -4.08 27.42
C MET A 76 -13.39 -4.34 25.91
N PHE A 77 -14.56 -4.65 25.35
CA PHE A 77 -14.71 -4.79 23.90
C PHE A 77 -15.24 -3.52 23.28
N VAL A 78 -14.59 -3.06 22.22
CA VAL A 78 -14.92 -1.80 21.54
C VAL A 78 -14.99 -2.00 20.02
N ALA A 79 -15.63 -1.07 19.33
CA ALA A 79 -15.60 -0.99 17.86
C ALA A 79 -15.41 0.45 17.42
N MET A 80 -14.88 0.66 16.21
CA MET A 80 -14.61 2.00 15.69
C MET A 80 -15.73 2.48 14.75
N ILE A 81 -16.07 3.75 14.85
CA ILE A 81 -16.78 4.51 13.83
C ILE A 81 -15.79 5.52 13.27
N ALA A 82 -15.54 5.47 11.96
CA ALA A 82 -14.68 6.43 11.28
C ALA A 82 -15.53 7.43 10.49
N MET A 83 -15.51 8.68 10.92
CA MET A 83 -16.25 9.74 10.23
C MET A 83 -15.65 9.96 8.84
N GLY A 84 -16.51 10.19 7.85
CA GLY A 84 -16.10 10.33 6.44
C GLY A 84 -15.84 9.02 5.70
N GLU A 85 -15.38 7.96 6.35
CA GLU A 85 -15.00 6.69 5.70
C GLU A 85 -15.97 5.54 6.03
N TRP A 86 -16.03 5.13 7.29
CA TRP A 86 -16.86 4.04 7.80
C TRP A 86 -17.86 4.57 8.82
N GLU A 87 -18.81 5.39 8.35
CA GLU A 87 -19.77 6.06 9.22
C GLU A 87 -20.91 5.14 9.66
N LEU A 88 -21.29 5.29 10.92
CA LEU A 88 -22.57 4.88 11.48
C LEU A 88 -23.09 6.04 12.32
N PRO A 89 -24.05 6.84 11.83
CA PRO A 89 -24.65 7.93 12.58
C PRO A 89 -25.24 7.48 13.92
N PRO A 90 -25.16 8.28 14.99
CA PRO A 90 -25.62 7.88 16.32
C PRO A 90 -27.11 7.51 16.41
N ASP A 91 -27.95 8.04 15.53
CA ASP A 91 -29.37 7.66 15.45
C ASP A 91 -29.58 6.20 15.01
N GLN A 92 -28.66 5.65 14.22
CA GLN A 92 -28.67 4.24 13.79
C GLN A 92 -28.02 3.31 14.82
N LEU A 93 -27.30 3.82 15.81
CA LEU A 93 -26.71 3.03 16.87
C LEU A 93 -27.77 2.73 17.95
N PRO A 94 -28.08 1.46 18.26
CA PRO A 94 -29.02 1.14 19.35
C PRO A 94 -28.41 1.49 20.72
N PRO A 95 -29.26 1.70 21.75
CA PRO A 95 -28.77 1.77 23.13
C PRO A 95 -28.00 0.49 23.51
N ARG A 96 -26.93 0.65 24.31
CA ARG A 96 -26.14 -0.47 24.80
C ARG A 96 -26.97 -1.42 25.65
N ARG A 97 -26.83 -2.73 25.41
CA ARG A 97 -27.47 -3.80 26.17
C ARG A 97 -26.41 -4.62 26.90
N GLU A 98 -26.82 -5.36 27.88
CA GLU A 98 -25.96 -6.37 28.50
C GLU A 98 -25.53 -7.40 27.45
N GLY A 99 -24.24 -7.74 27.42
CA GLY A 99 -23.68 -8.65 26.42
C GLY A 99 -23.14 -7.96 25.15
N ASP A 100 -23.51 -6.71 24.89
CA ASP A 100 -22.95 -5.92 23.78
C ASP A 100 -21.46 -5.54 24.04
N ILE A 101 -20.85 -4.87 23.08
CA ILE A 101 -19.57 -4.18 23.26
C ILE A 101 -19.71 -3.03 24.28
N ASP A 102 -18.60 -2.66 24.90
CA ASP A 102 -18.61 -1.68 26.01
C ASP A 102 -18.44 -0.25 25.52
N GLY A 103 -17.79 -0.06 24.38
CA GLY A 103 -17.46 1.29 23.93
C GLY A 103 -17.32 1.46 22.44
N ILE A 104 -17.32 2.72 22.04
CA ILE A 104 -17.17 3.16 20.65
C ILE A 104 -15.91 4.05 20.56
N ARG A 105 -15.03 3.73 19.64
CA ARG A 105 -13.91 4.56 19.25
C ARG A 105 -14.36 5.43 18.08
N LEU A 106 -14.36 6.73 18.26
CA LEU A 106 -14.78 7.70 17.25
C LEU A 106 -13.55 8.42 16.71
N THR A 107 -13.19 8.13 15.46
CA THR A 107 -12.11 8.83 14.76
C THR A 107 -12.68 9.86 13.80
N PHE A 108 -12.01 11.01 13.69
CA PHE A 108 -12.49 12.16 12.94
C PHE A 108 -11.33 13.05 12.49
N HIS A 109 -11.53 13.73 11.36
CA HIS A 109 -10.61 14.75 10.86
C HIS A 109 -10.86 16.11 11.55
N ARG A 110 -9.91 17.04 11.43
CA ARG A 110 -9.93 18.35 12.11
C ARG A 110 -11.22 19.13 11.85
N GLU A 111 -11.67 19.16 10.61
CA GLU A 111 -12.88 19.85 10.16
C GLU A 111 -14.17 19.21 10.66
N GLU A 112 -14.11 17.95 11.08
CA GLU A 112 -15.26 17.22 11.62
C GLU A 112 -15.41 17.34 13.13
N ALA A 113 -14.51 18.06 13.81
CA ALA A 113 -14.45 18.10 15.27
C ALA A 113 -15.79 18.47 15.92
N ASP A 114 -16.52 19.45 15.39
CA ASP A 114 -17.82 19.86 15.96
C ASP A 114 -18.84 18.74 15.89
N ARG A 115 -18.93 18.08 14.75
CA ARG A 115 -19.80 16.93 14.53
C ARG A 115 -19.40 15.75 15.42
N ALA A 116 -18.08 15.50 15.55
CA ALA A 116 -17.54 14.41 16.36
C ALA A 116 -17.88 14.55 17.84
N PHE A 117 -17.75 15.74 18.43
CA PHE A 117 -18.12 15.97 19.82
C PHE A 117 -19.64 15.85 20.04
N SER A 118 -20.46 16.31 19.10
CA SER A 118 -21.92 16.09 19.12
C SER A 118 -22.26 14.60 19.08
N TRP A 119 -21.64 13.84 18.19
CA TRP A 119 -21.83 12.39 18.08
C TRP A 119 -21.37 11.66 19.33
N ALA A 120 -20.24 12.04 19.89
CA ALA A 120 -19.71 11.47 21.12
C ALA A 120 -20.70 11.62 22.28
N GLY A 121 -21.29 12.80 22.48
CA GLY A 121 -22.33 13.01 23.48
C GLY A 121 -23.58 12.13 23.24
N ALA A 122 -24.03 12.01 22.00
CA ALA A 122 -25.17 11.15 21.64
C ALA A 122 -24.86 9.65 21.86
N ILE A 123 -23.63 9.20 21.58
CA ILE A 123 -23.18 7.82 21.81
C ILE A 123 -23.08 7.54 23.32
N MET A 124 -22.52 8.45 24.10
CA MET A 124 -22.46 8.34 25.56
C MET A 124 -23.86 8.25 26.18
N ALA A 125 -24.82 9.03 25.69
CA ALA A 125 -26.22 8.99 26.14
C ALA A 125 -26.89 7.63 25.90
N LYS A 126 -26.36 6.80 24.98
CA LYS A 126 -26.79 5.42 24.72
C LYS A 126 -26.09 4.38 25.61
N GLY A 127 -25.23 4.80 26.53
CA GLY A 127 -24.57 3.95 27.51
C GLY A 127 -23.22 3.39 27.08
N TYR A 128 -22.65 3.79 25.93
CA TYR A 128 -21.32 3.37 25.50
C TYR A 128 -20.23 4.27 26.06
N GLN A 129 -19.08 3.67 26.41
CA GLN A 129 -17.85 4.41 26.65
C GLN A 129 -17.32 4.97 25.32
N VAL A 130 -16.87 6.23 25.30
CA VAL A 130 -16.41 6.87 24.06
C VAL A 130 -14.93 7.18 24.14
N PHE A 131 -14.21 6.81 23.06
CA PHE A 131 -12.80 7.11 22.85
C PHE A 131 -12.69 8.08 21.68
N LEU A 132 -12.18 9.28 21.92
CA LEU A 132 -12.02 10.31 20.89
C LEU A 132 -10.64 10.23 20.25
N GLN A 133 -10.59 10.10 18.92
CA GLN A 133 -9.38 9.91 18.14
C GLN A 133 -9.27 10.94 17.01
N PRO A 134 -8.73 12.13 17.25
CA PRO A 134 -8.46 13.09 16.18
C PRO A 134 -7.34 12.57 15.27
N VAL A 135 -7.62 12.48 13.97
CA VAL A 135 -6.64 12.03 12.95
C VAL A 135 -5.49 13.02 12.88
N GLY A 136 -4.24 12.50 12.87
CA GLY A 136 -3.05 13.28 12.57
C GLY A 136 -2.71 14.36 13.62
N THR A 137 -2.73 14.02 14.91
CA THR A 137 -2.40 14.98 15.98
C THR A 137 -1.00 15.59 15.84
N ALA A 138 -0.09 14.92 15.13
CA ALA A 138 1.23 15.45 14.77
C ALA A 138 1.18 16.80 14.03
N PHE A 139 0.06 17.12 13.38
CA PHE A 139 -0.13 18.33 12.57
C PHE A 139 -1.00 19.39 13.24
N TYR A 140 -1.42 19.14 14.47
CA TYR A 140 -2.14 20.14 15.26
C TYR A 140 -1.15 21.08 15.94
N SER A 141 -1.45 22.37 15.94
CA SER A 141 -0.77 23.32 16.80
C SER A 141 -1.15 23.09 18.26
N ASP A 142 -0.34 23.59 19.19
CA ASP A 142 -0.65 23.51 20.63
C ASP A 142 -1.99 24.12 20.98
N LEU A 143 -2.33 25.26 20.37
CA LEU A 143 -3.60 25.92 20.58
C LEU A 143 -4.80 25.10 20.11
N GLU A 144 -4.67 24.42 18.97
CA GLU A 144 -5.72 23.52 18.48
C GLU A 144 -5.89 22.31 19.40
N LEU A 145 -4.80 21.69 19.86
CA LEU A 145 -4.86 20.59 20.82
C LEU A 145 -5.49 21.03 22.15
N LEU A 146 -5.12 22.19 22.67
CA LEU A 146 -5.71 22.73 23.91
C LEU A 146 -7.20 23.03 23.77
N ARG A 147 -7.64 23.55 22.63
CA ARG A 147 -9.08 23.73 22.35
C ARG A 147 -9.84 22.39 22.30
N LEU A 148 -9.24 21.34 21.76
CA LEU A 148 -9.83 20.00 21.83
C LEU A 148 -9.88 19.49 23.26
N VAL A 149 -8.80 19.66 24.04
CA VAL A 149 -8.74 19.27 25.46
C VAL A 149 -9.80 19.99 26.29
N GLU A 150 -10.04 21.28 26.05
CA GLU A 150 -11.12 22.02 26.73
C GLU A 150 -12.50 21.36 26.47
N ARG A 151 -12.78 20.99 25.24
CA ARG A 151 -14.02 20.27 24.87
C ARG A 151 -14.09 18.87 25.48
N VAL A 152 -12.96 18.17 25.54
CA VAL A 152 -12.82 16.87 26.22
C VAL A 152 -13.15 17.01 27.71
N ASN A 153 -12.68 18.08 28.38
CA ASN A 153 -12.96 18.33 29.77
C ASN A 153 -14.46 18.62 30.04
N GLN A 154 -15.16 19.23 29.08
CA GLN A 154 -16.61 19.43 29.16
C GLN A 154 -17.38 18.14 28.95
N LEU A 155 -16.98 17.31 27.97
CA LEU A 155 -17.69 16.09 27.61
C LEU A 155 -17.36 14.92 28.53
N LYS A 156 -16.12 14.82 29.02
CA LYS A 156 -15.58 13.72 29.84
C LYS A 156 -15.76 12.33 29.22
N PRO A 157 -15.23 12.10 28.00
CA PRO A 157 -15.24 10.79 27.39
C PRO A 157 -14.36 9.81 28.19
N PHE A 158 -14.41 8.52 27.87
CA PHE A 158 -13.56 7.51 28.51
C PHE A 158 -12.06 7.76 28.24
N ALA A 159 -11.71 8.12 26.99
CA ALA A 159 -10.33 8.40 26.61
C ALA A 159 -10.26 9.43 25.47
N PHE A 160 -9.12 10.16 25.44
CA PHE A 160 -8.70 11.01 24.35
C PHE A 160 -7.31 10.57 23.85
N TYR A 161 -7.02 10.70 22.57
CA TYR A 161 -5.86 10.07 21.94
C TYR A 161 -4.89 11.03 21.30
N ILE A 162 -3.59 10.71 21.41
CA ILE A 162 -2.54 11.14 20.49
C ILE A 162 -2.52 10.12 19.35
N VAL A 163 -2.69 10.57 18.10
CA VAL A 163 -2.76 9.69 16.93
C VAL A 163 -1.67 10.06 15.93
N ASP A 164 -0.63 9.24 15.87
CA ASP A 164 0.43 9.32 14.86
C ASP A 164 0.03 8.56 13.59
N THR A 165 -0.95 9.11 12.88
CA THR A 165 -1.55 8.52 11.67
C THR A 165 -0.53 8.19 10.59
N LEU A 166 0.53 8.98 10.46
CA LEU A 166 1.54 8.81 9.43
C LEU A 166 2.80 8.09 9.93
N GLY A 167 2.84 7.67 11.20
CA GLY A 167 4.02 7.05 11.81
C GLY A 167 5.26 7.93 11.70
N SER A 168 5.09 9.25 11.84
CA SER A 168 6.11 10.27 11.57
C SER A 168 6.62 10.98 12.83
N MET A 169 6.04 10.69 14.00
CA MET A 169 6.39 11.36 15.25
C MET A 169 7.66 10.78 15.88
N TYR A 170 8.60 11.66 16.17
CA TYR A 170 9.75 11.33 16.99
C TYR A 170 9.42 11.40 18.49
N ARG A 171 10.24 10.73 19.29
CA ARG A 171 10.08 10.60 20.74
C ARG A 171 9.81 11.91 21.47
N ASN A 172 10.55 12.96 21.14
CA ASN A 172 10.39 14.29 21.75
C ASN A 172 9.04 14.94 21.40
N GLN A 173 8.53 14.70 20.20
CA GLN A 173 7.22 15.24 19.75
C GLN A 173 6.08 14.54 20.50
N VAL A 174 6.15 13.20 20.60
CA VAL A 174 5.16 12.41 21.34
C VAL A 174 5.15 12.80 22.83
N ALA A 175 6.33 12.87 23.46
CA ALA A 175 6.45 13.27 24.86
C ALA A 175 5.92 14.70 25.10
N ARG A 176 6.22 15.64 24.20
CA ARG A 176 5.72 17.01 24.29
C ARG A 176 4.20 17.09 24.22
N GLN A 177 3.57 16.40 23.23
CA GLN A 177 2.11 16.38 23.14
C GLN A 177 1.48 15.70 24.35
N PHE A 178 2.10 14.62 24.83
CA PHE A 178 1.65 13.94 26.04
C PHE A 178 1.59 14.91 27.22
N HIS A 179 2.68 15.61 27.52
CA HIS A 179 2.71 16.57 28.63
C HIS A 179 1.71 17.70 28.43
N LEU A 180 1.59 18.24 27.21
CA LEU A 180 0.63 19.31 26.93
C LEU A 180 -0.80 18.86 27.26
N ILE A 181 -1.19 17.63 26.86
CA ILE A 181 -2.53 17.10 27.11
C ILE A 181 -2.68 16.71 28.58
N ASP A 182 -1.71 15.98 29.16
CA ASP A 182 -1.79 15.48 30.52
C ASP A 182 -1.90 16.59 31.58
N GLU A 183 -1.25 17.73 31.35
CA GLU A 183 -1.31 18.88 32.27
C GLU A 183 -2.64 19.61 32.20
N ASN A 184 -3.36 19.58 31.07
CA ASN A 184 -4.55 20.39 30.82
C ASN A 184 -5.87 19.60 30.78
N MET A 185 -5.82 18.28 30.72
CA MET A 185 -7.01 17.41 30.59
C MET A 185 -7.49 16.94 31.97
N ASP A 186 -8.82 16.76 32.13
CA ASP A 186 -9.44 16.22 33.35
C ASP A 186 -8.82 14.86 33.73
N PRO A 187 -8.37 14.64 34.97
CA PRO A 187 -7.71 13.39 35.38
C PRO A 187 -8.56 12.12 35.21
N GLN A 188 -9.86 12.24 35.14
CA GLN A 188 -10.78 11.10 34.93
C GLN A 188 -10.74 10.57 33.49
N VAL A 189 -10.32 11.39 32.52
CA VAL A 189 -10.21 10.99 31.11
C VAL A 189 -8.86 10.32 30.89
N LYS A 190 -8.85 9.10 30.36
CA LYS A 190 -7.63 8.38 30.01
C LYS A 190 -6.96 8.99 28.79
N LEU A 191 -5.63 8.85 28.69
CA LEU A 191 -4.89 9.28 27.52
C LEU A 191 -4.45 8.06 26.72
N GLY A 192 -4.79 8.03 25.43
CA GLY A 192 -4.40 6.96 24.52
C GLY A 192 -3.29 7.39 23.57
N PHE A 193 -2.54 6.42 23.07
CA PHE A 193 -1.59 6.57 21.98
C PHE A 193 -1.83 5.52 20.90
N HIS A 194 -2.10 5.97 19.67
CA HIS A 194 -2.16 5.15 18.48
C HIS A 194 -1.05 5.60 17.52
N GLY A 195 -0.11 4.72 17.23
CA GLY A 195 1.04 5.07 16.39
C GLY A 195 1.35 4.05 15.32
N HIS A 196 1.38 4.50 14.05
CA HIS A 196 1.89 3.71 12.95
C HIS A 196 3.43 3.63 12.97
N ASN A 197 3.98 2.61 12.30
CA ASN A 197 5.39 2.23 12.44
C ASN A 197 6.27 2.59 11.22
N ASN A 198 5.88 3.60 10.43
CA ASN A 198 6.57 3.95 9.18
C ASN A 198 8.03 4.41 9.40
N LEU A 199 8.35 5.04 10.52
CA LEU A 199 9.73 5.33 10.97
C LEU A 199 10.31 4.27 11.90
N GLN A 200 9.63 3.14 12.14
CA GLN A 200 10.02 2.10 13.13
C GLN A 200 10.11 2.62 14.57
N LEU A 201 9.34 3.68 14.91
CA LEU A 201 9.39 4.32 16.21
C LEU A 201 8.19 4.00 17.11
N ALA A 202 7.16 3.30 16.62
CA ALA A 202 5.94 3.03 17.41
C ALA A 202 6.25 2.36 18.76
N PHE A 203 7.13 1.35 18.77
CA PHE A 203 7.54 0.66 20.00
C PHE A 203 8.36 1.58 20.93
N SER A 204 9.33 2.32 20.38
CA SER A 204 10.13 3.27 21.15
C SER A 204 9.27 4.39 21.77
N ASN A 205 8.31 4.92 21.01
CA ASN A 205 7.38 5.94 21.50
C ASN A 205 6.48 5.39 22.61
N ALA A 206 5.94 4.17 22.44
CA ALA A 206 5.14 3.51 23.47
C ALA A 206 5.93 3.26 24.77
N GLN A 207 7.21 2.85 24.67
CA GLN A 207 8.09 2.70 25.82
C GLN A 207 8.28 4.00 26.58
N VAL A 208 8.54 5.12 25.87
CA VAL A 208 8.70 6.43 26.48
C VAL A 208 7.44 6.83 27.24
N LEU A 209 6.28 6.73 26.58
CA LEU A 209 5.00 7.09 27.20
C LEU A 209 4.73 6.26 28.45
N SER A 210 5.06 4.97 28.42
CA SER A 210 4.84 4.06 29.57
C SER A 210 5.75 4.35 30.78
N THR A 211 6.80 5.16 30.60
CA THR A 211 7.73 5.57 31.67
C THR A 211 7.50 6.99 32.19
N ILE A 212 6.69 7.79 31.51
CA ILE A 212 6.33 9.15 31.97
C ILE A 212 5.40 9.04 33.19
N GLN A 213 5.65 9.85 34.20
CA GLN A 213 4.71 10.01 35.32
C GLN A 213 3.52 10.84 34.82
N ALA A 214 2.39 10.17 34.62
CA ALA A 214 1.15 10.80 34.18
C ALA A 214 0.15 10.96 35.34
N LYS A 215 -0.79 11.90 35.17
CA LYS A 215 -1.91 12.12 36.11
C LYS A 215 -3.06 11.13 35.93
N ARG A 216 -2.98 10.27 34.89
CA ARG A 216 -4.06 9.36 34.46
C ARG A 216 -3.54 8.04 33.93
N ASP A 217 -4.44 7.09 33.65
CA ASP A 217 -4.11 5.86 32.98
C ASP A 217 -3.81 6.10 31.50
N LEU A 218 -2.83 5.34 30.97
CA LEU A 218 -2.40 5.34 29.58
C LEU A 218 -2.93 4.12 28.86
N ILE A 219 -3.42 4.31 27.63
CA ILE A 219 -3.80 3.22 26.72
C ILE A 219 -2.83 3.23 25.52
N LEU A 220 -2.25 2.07 25.22
CA LEU A 220 -1.35 1.88 24.08
C LEU A 220 -2.03 0.98 23.05
N ASP A 221 -2.32 1.52 21.88
CA ASP A 221 -2.87 0.76 20.77
C ASP A 221 -1.80 -0.09 20.12
N SER A 222 -2.13 -1.33 19.81
CA SER A 222 -1.23 -2.30 19.18
C SER A 222 -2.01 -3.26 18.29
N SER A 223 -1.31 -4.07 17.50
CA SER A 223 -1.89 -5.18 16.73
C SER A 223 -0.95 -6.36 16.71
N VAL A 224 -1.49 -7.57 16.56
CA VAL A 224 -0.68 -8.79 16.47
C VAL A 224 0.27 -8.69 15.28
N TYR A 225 1.56 -8.91 15.54
CA TYR A 225 2.64 -8.77 14.55
C TYR A 225 2.67 -7.40 13.88
N GLY A 226 2.15 -6.37 14.53
CA GLY A 226 2.06 -5.04 13.99
C GLY A 226 1.21 -4.94 12.71
N MET A 227 0.26 -5.86 12.48
CA MET A 227 -0.58 -5.86 11.28
C MET A 227 -1.33 -4.53 11.15
N GLY A 228 -1.18 -3.87 10.00
CA GLY A 228 -1.81 -2.58 9.74
C GLY A 228 -1.28 -1.88 8.51
N ARG A 229 -1.88 -0.77 8.17
CA ARG A 229 -1.58 0.04 6.98
C ARG A 229 -0.12 0.53 6.97
N GLY A 230 0.50 0.57 5.79
CA GLY A 230 1.87 1.02 5.62
C GLY A 230 2.88 0.07 6.27
N ALA A 231 3.75 0.59 7.14
CA ALA A 231 4.66 -0.23 7.93
C ALA A 231 4.00 -0.89 9.15
N GLY A 232 2.67 -0.80 9.27
CA GLY A 232 1.88 -1.38 10.35
C GLY A 232 1.85 -0.53 11.62
N ASN A 233 1.53 -1.19 12.73
CA ASN A 233 1.31 -0.61 14.05
C ASN A 233 2.39 -1.04 15.05
N LEU A 234 2.25 -0.61 16.29
CA LEU A 234 2.95 -1.18 17.45
C LEU A 234 2.59 -2.68 17.58
N PRO A 235 3.57 -3.62 17.58
CA PRO A 235 3.26 -5.03 17.77
C PRO A 235 2.80 -5.36 19.19
N THR A 236 1.65 -6.05 19.31
CA THR A 236 1.04 -6.42 20.61
C THR A 236 1.97 -7.31 21.45
N GLU A 237 2.61 -8.29 20.83
CA GLU A 237 3.54 -9.20 21.52
C GLU A 237 4.75 -8.46 22.10
N LEU A 238 5.23 -7.40 21.43
CA LEU A 238 6.38 -6.63 21.92
C LEU A 238 6.00 -5.75 23.10
N ILE A 239 4.89 -5.00 23.02
CA ILE A 239 4.50 -4.11 24.11
C ILE A 239 4.00 -4.88 25.32
N ALA A 240 3.25 -5.98 25.13
CA ALA A 240 2.80 -6.82 26.23
C ALA A 240 3.99 -7.45 26.98
N ARG A 241 5.02 -7.94 26.25
CA ARG A 241 6.25 -8.47 26.87
C ARG A 241 7.04 -7.39 27.59
N TYR A 242 7.12 -6.18 27.03
CA TYR A 242 7.79 -5.06 27.66
C TYR A 242 7.11 -4.68 28.99
N ILE A 243 5.79 -4.58 29.01
CA ILE A 243 5.01 -4.26 30.23
C ILE A 243 5.19 -5.37 31.28
N ASN A 244 5.10 -6.65 30.87
CA ASN A 244 5.31 -7.77 31.78
C ASN A 244 6.67 -7.73 32.46
N LYS A 245 7.72 -7.32 31.75
CA LYS A 245 9.09 -7.27 32.26
C LYS A 245 9.37 -6.04 33.11
N ASN A 246 8.84 -4.89 32.74
CA ASN A 246 9.31 -3.61 33.27
C ASN A 246 8.29 -2.87 34.15
N ILE A 247 7.00 -3.24 34.07
CA ILE A 247 5.92 -2.53 34.79
C ILE A 247 5.16 -3.51 35.69
N GLN A 248 4.41 -4.47 35.08
CA GLN A 248 3.61 -5.44 35.81
C GLN A 248 3.36 -6.67 34.93
N SER A 249 3.72 -7.86 35.43
CA SER A 249 3.46 -9.12 34.73
C SER A 249 1.98 -9.48 34.80
N ARG A 250 1.28 -9.45 33.66
CA ARG A 250 -0.16 -9.75 33.58
C ARG A 250 -0.66 -10.28 32.23
N TYR A 251 0.13 -10.11 31.15
CA TYR A 251 -0.26 -10.59 29.83
C TYR A 251 0.29 -11.97 29.53
N ASN A 252 -0.55 -12.88 29.05
CA ASN A 252 -0.12 -14.16 28.51
C ASN A 252 0.20 -14.01 27.02
N VAL A 253 1.45 -13.67 26.72
CA VAL A 253 1.91 -13.43 25.32
C VAL A 253 1.81 -14.70 24.46
N ALA A 254 1.76 -15.91 25.05
CA ALA A 254 1.59 -17.14 24.27
C ALA A 254 0.27 -17.13 23.48
N MET A 255 -0.82 -16.60 24.06
CA MET A 255 -2.10 -16.48 23.34
C MET A 255 -2.00 -15.56 22.13
N VAL A 256 -1.18 -14.49 22.19
CA VAL A 256 -0.93 -13.61 21.05
C VAL A 256 -0.10 -14.32 19.98
N MET A 257 0.87 -15.16 20.38
CA MET A 257 1.65 -15.97 19.45
C MET A 257 0.79 -17.03 18.74
N ASP A 258 -0.17 -17.63 19.43
CA ASP A 258 -1.12 -18.57 18.82
C ASP A 258 -1.99 -17.89 17.75
N ILE A 259 -2.39 -16.62 17.95
CA ILE A 259 -3.10 -15.84 16.91
C ILE A 259 -2.21 -15.67 15.69
N TYR A 260 -0.92 -15.35 15.91
CA TYR A 260 0.02 -15.23 14.80
C TYR A 260 0.12 -16.53 14.01
N ASP A 261 0.35 -17.66 14.66
CA ASP A 261 0.57 -18.95 14.00
C ASP A 261 -0.68 -19.44 13.25
N GLU A 262 -1.87 -19.25 13.83
CA GLU A 262 -3.13 -19.76 13.25
C GLU A 262 -3.69 -18.87 12.13
N TYR A 263 -3.49 -17.56 12.20
CA TYR A 263 -4.18 -16.61 11.30
C TYR A 263 -3.22 -15.64 10.60
N ILE A 264 -2.36 -14.94 11.35
CA ILE A 264 -1.59 -13.82 10.80
C ILE A 264 -0.46 -14.31 9.89
N ALA A 265 0.20 -15.41 10.22
CA ALA A 265 1.26 -15.99 9.39
C ALA A 265 0.76 -16.42 8.01
N PHE A 266 -0.50 -16.89 7.92
CA PHE A 266 -1.13 -17.20 6.65
C PHE A 266 -1.39 -15.92 5.82
N LEU A 267 -2.00 -14.90 6.43
CA LEU A 267 -2.22 -13.60 5.79
C LEU A 267 -0.90 -12.95 5.32
N ARG A 268 0.18 -13.12 6.09
CA ARG A 268 1.51 -12.60 5.74
C ARG A 268 2.09 -13.21 4.45
N ARG A 269 1.65 -14.39 4.03
CA ARG A 269 2.07 -15.01 2.77
C ARG A 269 1.37 -14.41 1.56
N GLU A 270 0.16 -13.89 1.74
CA GLU A 270 -0.68 -13.32 0.68
C GLU A 270 -0.54 -11.81 0.60
N TYR A 271 -0.34 -11.15 1.74
CA TYR A 271 -0.29 -9.70 1.86
C TYR A 271 1.02 -9.24 2.50
N GLU A 272 1.54 -8.14 2.00
CA GLU A 272 2.75 -7.53 2.54
C GLU A 272 2.41 -6.28 3.36
N TRP A 273 2.95 -6.20 4.57
CA TRP A 273 3.04 -5.00 5.39
C TRP A 273 4.36 -4.98 6.15
N GLY A 274 4.71 -3.83 6.67
CA GLY A 274 5.97 -3.64 7.38
C GLY A 274 6.82 -2.57 6.73
N TYR A 275 8.03 -2.39 7.23
CA TYR A 275 8.95 -1.36 6.79
C TYR A 275 9.32 -1.52 5.31
N THR A 276 9.20 -0.40 4.58
CA THR A 276 9.79 -0.23 3.24
C THR A 276 10.44 1.14 3.15
N MET A 277 11.44 1.28 2.25
CA MET A 277 12.05 2.59 1.99
C MET A 277 11.02 3.62 1.52
N ALA A 278 10.01 3.21 0.76
CA ALA A 278 8.96 4.10 0.28
C ALA A 278 8.07 4.64 1.42
N TYR A 279 7.72 3.81 2.41
CA TYR A 279 6.96 4.26 3.59
C TYR A 279 7.79 5.17 4.49
N HIS A 280 9.10 4.89 4.63
CA HIS A 280 10.01 5.80 5.29
C HIS A 280 10.02 7.18 4.63
N ILE A 281 10.15 7.22 3.29
CA ILE A 281 10.13 8.49 2.53
C ILE A 281 8.79 9.21 2.72
N ALA A 282 7.65 8.49 2.67
CA ALA A 282 6.35 9.09 2.93
C ALA A 282 6.30 9.74 4.34
N ALA A 283 6.79 9.04 5.35
CA ALA A 283 6.78 9.53 6.74
C ALA A 283 7.63 10.78 6.94
N ILE A 284 8.87 10.82 6.41
CA ILE A 284 9.75 12.00 6.54
C ILE A 284 9.22 13.23 5.81
N HIS A 285 8.38 13.04 4.76
CA HIS A 285 7.70 14.11 4.06
C HIS A 285 6.28 14.38 4.57
N ALA A 286 5.89 13.72 5.67
CA ALA A 286 4.55 13.83 6.27
C ALA A 286 3.42 13.54 5.26
N CYS A 287 3.61 12.54 4.40
CA CYS A 287 2.67 12.09 3.39
C CYS A 287 1.96 10.80 3.82
N HIS A 288 0.68 10.68 3.48
CA HIS A 288 -0.08 9.45 3.69
C HIS A 288 0.60 8.26 2.99
N PRO A 289 0.79 7.09 3.65
CA PRO A 289 1.56 5.96 3.11
C PRO A 289 0.99 5.41 1.79
N ASN A 290 -0.31 5.56 1.53
CA ASN A 290 -0.92 5.13 0.27
C ASN A 290 -0.39 5.89 -0.96
N TYR A 291 0.12 7.12 -0.80
CA TYR A 291 0.82 7.82 -1.87
C TYR A 291 2.09 7.05 -2.28
N ALA A 292 2.89 6.63 -1.30
CA ALA A 292 4.09 5.84 -1.54
C ALA A 292 3.74 4.44 -2.09
N ALA A 293 2.71 3.78 -1.55
CA ALA A 293 2.23 2.49 -2.04
C ALA A 293 1.80 2.57 -3.52
N TYR A 294 1.06 3.62 -3.90
CA TYR A 294 0.66 3.84 -5.28
C TYR A 294 1.87 3.95 -6.22
N LEU A 295 2.88 4.74 -5.84
CA LEU A 295 4.09 4.93 -6.65
C LEU A 295 4.96 3.67 -6.69
N LEU A 296 5.08 2.96 -5.58
CA LEU A 296 5.81 1.70 -5.49
C LEU A 296 5.20 0.63 -6.41
N ASN A 297 3.88 0.54 -6.46
CA ASN A 297 3.14 -0.41 -7.31
C ASN A 297 3.31 -0.13 -8.82
N LYS A 298 3.75 1.05 -9.21
CA LYS A 298 4.10 1.35 -10.61
C LYS A 298 5.34 0.59 -11.09
N GLN A 299 6.27 0.27 -10.20
CA GLN A 299 7.52 -0.47 -10.48
C GLN A 299 8.46 0.21 -11.50
N THR A 300 8.19 1.44 -11.87
CA THR A 300 8.92 2.22 -12.89
C THR A 300 9.87 3.25 -12.28
N LEU A 301 9.65 3.58 -11.01
CA LEU A 301 10.35 4.65 -10.29
C LEU A 301 11.47 4.10 -9.39
N THR A 302 12.56 4.84 -9.29
CA THR A 302 13.56 4.68 -8.22
C THR A 302 13.03 5.27 -6.90
N MET A 303 13.71 5.01 -5.77
CA MET A 303 13.35 5.64 -4.49
C MET A 303 13.51 7.16 -4.52
N GLN A 304 14.49 7.70 -5.26
CA GLN A 304 14.69 9.13 -5.46
C GLN A 304 13.55 9.75 -6.28
N ASP A 305 13.05 9.03 -7.30
CA ASP A 305 11.90 9.47 -8.08
C ASP A 305 10.63 9.52 -7.21
N ILE A 306 10.41 8.47 -6.39
CA ILE A 306 9.30 8.43 -5.43
C ILE A 306 9.39 9.62 -4.47
N GLU A 307 10.57 9.89 -3.90
CA GLU A 307 10.77 11.05 -3.04
C GLU A 307 10.44 12.37 -3.76
N SER A 308 10.90 12.52 -4.99
CA SER A 308 10.65 13.73 -5.80
C SER A 308 9.17 13.96 -6.03
N VAL A 309 8.41 12.90 -6.35
CA VAL A 309 6.96 12.98 -6.52
C VAL A 309 6.26 13.30 -5.19
N LEU A 310 6.62 12.64 -4.09
CA LEU A 310 6.02 12.90 -2.77
C LEU A 310 6.30 14.32 -2.28
N ARG A 311 7.47 14.86 -2.53
CA ARG A 311 7.82 16.26 -2.21
C ARG A 311 6.95 17.27 -2.96
N SER A 312 6.49 16.95 -4.17
CA SER A 312 5.63 17.82 -4.98
C SER A 312 4.17 17.87 -4.50
N ILE A 313 3.77 16.98 -3.58
CA ILE A 313 2.42 17.02 -2.99
C ILE A 313 2.29 18.28 -2.11
N PRO A 314 1.26 19.14 -2.34
CA PRO A 314 0.97 20.28 -1.49
C PRO A 314 0.83 19.88 -0.02
N LYS A 315 1.36 20.67 0.91
CA LYS A 315 1.41 20.31 2.35
C LYS A 315 0.03 19.99 2.92
N GLU A 316 -0.98 20.76 2.54
CA GLU A 316 -2.38 20.62 2.95
C GLU A 316 -3.07 19.35 2.42
N ARG A 317 -2.49 18.68 1.40
CA ARG A 317 -3.03 17.48 0.76
C ARG A 317 -2.27 16.20 1.15
N ARG A 318 -1.29 16.29 2.07
CA ARG A 318 -0.40 15.17 2.42
C ARG A 318 -1.02 14.17 3.38
N VAL A 319 -1.84 14.64 4.31
CA VAL A 319 -2.39 13.83 5.41
C VAL A 319 -3.47 12.88 4.91
N GLU A 320 -4.27 13.30 3.95
CA GLU A 320 -5.32 12.52 3.33
C GLU A 320 -4.87 11.98 1.96
N PHE A 321 -5.25 10.74 1.67
CA PHE A 321 -4.91 10.12 0.39
C PHE A 321 -5.89 10.53 -0.72
N ASP A 322 -5.37 11.22 -1.72
CA ASP A 322 -6.08 11.56 -2.95
C ASP A 322 -5.49 10.79 -4.12
N LYS A 323 -6.23 9.78 -4.60
CA LYS A 323 -5.84 8.94 -5.73
C LYS A 323 -5.78 9.71 -7.04
N GLY A 324 -6.62 10.73 -7.22
CA GLY A 324 -6.62 11.59 -8.40
C GLY A 324 -5.36 12.44 -8.48
N LEU A 325 -5.01 13.08 -7.36
CA LEU A 325 -3.81 13.90 -7.23
C LEU A 325 -2.54 13.09 -7.53
N ILE A 326 -2.36 11.92 -6.91
CA ILE A 326 -1.12 11.14 -7.12
C ILE A 326 -1.02 10.62 -8.56
N ARG A 327 -2.13 10.26 -9.20
CA ARG A 327 -2.14 9.90 -10.62
C ARG A 327 -1.68 11.06 -11.50
N GLN A 328 -2.17 12.27 -11.23
CA GLN A 328 -1.78 13.47 -11.94
C GLN A 328 -0.30 13.79 -11.74
N LEU A 329 0.19 13.78 -10.50
CA LEU A 329 1.60 14.07 -10.20
C LEU A 329 2.54 13.02 -10.80
N TYR A 330 2.18 11.75 -10.75
CA TYR A 330 2.93 10.69 -11.43
C TYR A 330 2.98 10.92 -12.95
N ALA A 331 1.83 11.21 -13.57
CA ALA A 331 1.79 11.50 -15.01
C ALA A 331 2.63 12.74 -15.38
N GLN A 332 2.57 13.81 -14.58
CA GLN A 332 3.38 15.01 -14.77
C GLN A 332 4.88 14.74 -14.60
N PHE A 333 5.25 13.89 -13.62
CA PHE A 333 6.65 13.49 -13.40
C PHE A 333 7.20 12.71 -14.61
N GLN A 334 6.41 11.81 -15.16
CA GLN A 334 6.81 10.98 -16.31
C GLN A 334 6.70 11.73 -17.66
N ASN A 335 5.74 12.62 -17.81
CA ASN A 335 5.45 13.24 -19.11
C ASN A 335 6.33 14.48 -19.34
N ARG A 336 7.52 14.27 -19.90
CA ARG A 336 8.38 15.31 -20.46
C ARG A 336 8.18 15.28 -21.97
N ALA A 337 7.24 16.08 -22.47
CA ALA A 337 6.96 16.17 -23.90
C ALA A 337 8.19 16.69 -24.66
N ILE A 338 8.53 16.01 -25.73
CA ILE A 338 9.58 16.40 -26.67
C ILE A 338 9.08 16.26 -28.12
N ASP A 339 9.67 16.99 -29.04
CA ASP A 339 9.52 16.69 -30.46
C ASP A 339 10.44 15.53 -30.82
N ASP A 340 9.85 14.34 -31.04
CA ASP A 340 10.55 13.12 -31.41
C ASP A 340 10.48 12.79 -32.91
N SER A 341 9.99 13.71 -33.75
CA SER A 341 9.79 13.51 -35.19
C SER A 341 11.05 12.98 -35.87
N ARG A 342 12.22 13.58 -35.57
CA ARG A 342 13.50 13.13 -36.11
C ARG A 342 13.86 11.70 -35.67
N ALA A 343 13.63 11.34 -34.42
CA ALA A 343 13.91 10.00 -33.93
C ALA A 343 12.98 8.95 -34.57
N VAL A 344 11.71 9.29 -34.76
CA VAL A 344 10.73 8.45 -35.45
C VAL A 344 11.10 8.27 -36.92
N GLU A 345 11.52 9.33 -37.61
CA GLU A 345 12.00 9.28 -39.02
C GLU A 345 13.23 8.39 -39.14
N GLU A 346 14.23 8.55 -38.25
CA GLU A 346 15.45 7.74 -38.22
C GLU A 346 15.12 6.26 -38.01
N LEU A 347 14.27 5.95 -37.01
CA LEU A 347 13.81 4.58 -36.77
C LEU A 347 13.05 4.04 -37.99
N SER A 348 12.10 4.79 -38.55
CA SER A 348 11.34 4.38 -39.73
C SER A 348 12.25 4.00 -40.90
N ALA A 349 13.31 4.77 -41.12
CA ALA A 349 14.30 4.50 -42.16
C ALA A 349 15.07 3.20 -41.90
N LEU A 350 15.47 2.93 -40.64
CA LEU A 350 16.18 1.71 -40.25
C LEU A 350 15.31 0.46 -40.36
N LEU A 351 14.00 0.59 -40.14
CA LEU A 351 13.04 -0.53 -40.14
C LEU A 351 12.53 -0.87 -41.53
N ARG A 352 12.73 -0.02 -42.51
CA ARG A 352 12.16 -0.17 -43.85
C ARG A 352 12.60 -1.46 -44.53
N GLY A 353 11.62 -2.30 -44.88
CA GLY A 353 11.85 -3.56 -45.57
C GLY A 353 12.42 -4.69 -44.74
N ARG A 354 12.61 -4.47 -43.43
CA ARG A 354 13.06 -5.52 -42.48
C ARG A 354 11.88 -6.14 -41.73
N LYS A 355 11.98 -7.42 -41.41
CA LYS A 355 11.12 -8.06 -40.41
C LYS A 355 11.47 -7.51 -39.05
N LEU A 356 10.48 -7.32 -38.18
CA LEU A 356 10.68 -6.76 -36.84
C LEU A 356 10.46 -7.84 -35.80
N LEU A 357 11.45 -8.09 -34.95
CA LEU A 357 11.37 -9.02 -33.83
C LEU A 357 11.44 -8.24 -32.52
N VAL A 358 10.43 -8.39 -31.67
CA VAL A 358 10.40 -7.80 -30.33
C VAL A 358 10.56 -8.89 -29.29
N LEU A 359 11.61 -8.76 -28.48
CA LEU A 359 11.94 -9.67 -27.40
C LEU A 359 11.52 -9.03 -26.06
N ALA A 360 10.62 -9.67 -25.33
CA ALA A 360 10.28 -9.29 -23.95
C ALA A 360 10.88 -10.32 -22.97
N PRO A 361 11.11 -9.96 -21.68
CA PRO A 361 11.82 -10.81 -20.74
C PRO A 361 10.95 -11.94 -20.14
N GLY A 362 10.15 -12.62 -20.95
CA GLY A 362 9.39 -13.79 -20.53
C GLY A 362 10.23 -15.07 -20.53
N GLN A 363 9.83 -16.05 -19.72
CA GLN A 363 10.57 -17.30 -19.55
C GLN A 363 10.67 -18.11 -20.84
N SER A 364 9.71 -17.96 -21.75
CA SER A 364 9.74 -18.67 -23.04
C SER A 364 10.97 -18.35 -23.89
N LEU A 365 11.60 -17.18 -23.71
CA LEU A 365 12.90 -16.90 -24.33
C LEU A 365 13.98 -17.92 -23.93
N ARG A 366 13.94 -18.40 -22.69
CA ARG A 366 14.89 -19.41 -22.19
C ARG A 366 14.51 -20.81 -22.69
N THR A 367 13.22 -21.16 -22.62
CA THR A 367 12.76 -22.51 -22.97
C THR A 367 12.66 -22.75 -24.47
N ARG A 368 12.63 -21.68 -25.28
CA ARG A 368 12.58 -21.69 -26.75
C ARG A 368 13.76 -20.94 -27.40
N GLU A 369 14.88 -20.80 -26.68
CA GLU A 369 16.06 -20.06 -27.13
C GLU A 369 16.51 -20.47 -28.53
N THR A 370 16.66 -21.78 -28.80
CA THR A 370 17.06 -22.31 -30.10
C THR A 370 16.13 -21.86 -31.23
N GLN A 371 14.82 -21.93 -31.02
CA GLN A 371 13.81 -21.49 -32.00
C GLN A 371 13.94 -20.01 -32.35
N VAL A 372 14.14 -19.15 -31.33
CA VAL A 372 14.30 -17.72 -31.53
C VAL A 372 15.61 -17.39 -32.25
N LEU A 373 16.71 -18.03 -31.86
CA LEU A 373 18.02 -17.88 -32.54
C LEU A 373 18.02 -18.39 -33.98
N GLU A 374 17.30 -19.46 -34.29
CA GLU A 374 17.12 -19.95 -35.67
C GLU A 374 16.31 -18.96 -36.51
N PHE A 375 15.26 -18.37 -35.94
CA PHE A 375 14.49 -17.32 -36.62
C PHE A 375 15.37 -16.10 -36.92
N ILE A 376 16.16 -15.62 -35.95
CA ILE A 376 17.08 -14.49 -36.14
C ILE A 376 18.08 -14.78 -37.26
N ARG A 377 18.67 -15.97 -37.27
CA ARG A 377 19.65 -16.36 -38.33
C ARG A 377 19.05 -16.50 -39.71
N ARG A 378 17.81 -17.01 -39.83
CA ARG A 378 17.16 -17.28 -41.10
C ARG A 378 16.55 -16.02 -41.72
N GLU A 379 15.91 -15.20 -40.89
CA GLU A 379 15.09 -14.08 -41.36
C GLU A 379 15.80 -12.72 -41.30
N ASP A 380 16.94 -12.66 -40.63
CA ASP A 380 17.73 -11.42 -40.38
C ASP A 380 16.85 -10.20 -39.97
N PRO A 381 15.98 -10.35 -38.95
CA PRO A 381 15.07 -9.29 -38.54
C PRO A 381 15.82 -8.11 -37.89
N PHE A 382 15.17 -6.95 -37.77
CA PHE A 382 15.58 -5.93 -36.81
C PHE A 382 15.11 -6.37 -35.41
N VAL A 383 16.05 -6.57 -34.48
CA VAL A 383 15.78 -7.15 -33.16
C VAL A 383 15.70 -6.04 -32.11
N PHE A 384 14.54 -5.90 -31.50
CA PHE A 384 14.34 -5.07 -30.30
C PHE A 384 14.34 -5.92 -29.05
N ALA A 385 15.04 -5.47 -27.98
CA ALA A 385 14.89 -5.98 -26.64
C ALA A 385 14.18 -4.94 -25.74
N VAL A 386 13.22 -5.37 -24.92
CA VAL A 386 12.41 -4.51 -24.07
C VAL A 386 12.75 -4.70 -22.62
N ASN A 387 13.30 -3.67 -21.97
CA ASN A 387 13.68 -3.69 -20.56
C ASN A 387 14.61 -4.85 -20.14
N PHE A 388 15.37 -5.40 -21.07
CA PHE A 388 16.47 -6.33 -20.81
C PHE A 388 17.52 -6.26 -21.93
N ALA A 389 18.70 -6.78 -21.69
CA ALA A 389 19.77 -6.89 -22.68
C ALA A 389 20.45 -8.26 -22.53
N ASP A 390 20.50 -9.04 -23.63
CA ASP A 390 21.27 -10.28 -23.69
C ASP A 390 22.00 -10.35 -25.03
N PRO A 391 23.36 -10.35 -25.04
CA PRO A 391 24.18 -10.40 -26.25
C PRO A 391 23.90 -11.61 -27.16
N LYS A 392 23.38 -12.71 -26.63
CA LYS A 392 23.04 -13.91 -27.40
C LYS A 392 22.06 -13.61 -28.54
N PHE A 393 21.09 -12.74 -28.29
CA PHE A 393 20.06 -12.42 -29.28
C PHE A 393 20.49 -11.30 -30.24
N ARG A 394 21.65 -10.68 -30.02
CA ARG A 394 22.20 -9.59 -30.83
C ARG A 394 21.16 -8.51 -31.14
N PRO A 395 20.58 -7.85 -30.12
CA PRO A 395 19.59 -6.83 -30.37
C PRO A 395 20.22 -5.65 -31.14
N ASP A 396 19.54 -5.18 -32.19
CA ASP A 396 19.88 -3.93 -32.89
C ASP A 396 19.53 -2.71 -32.03
N ALA A 397 18.49 -2.83 -31.19
CA ALA A 397 18.07 -1.78 -30.27
C ALA A 397 17.48 -2.33 -28.98
N CYS A 398 17.73 -1.61 -27.87
CA CYS A 398 17.10 -1.85 -26.57
C CYS A 398 16.19 -0.69 -26.21
N PHE A 399 14.91 -0.96 -25.99
CA PHE A 399 13.91 0.02 -25.58
C PHE A 399 13.76 0.03 -24.07
N VAL A 400 13.88 1.21 -23.44
CA VAL A 400 13.75 1.39 -22.00
C VAL A 400 12.87 2.61 -21.71
N SER A 401 11.85 2.41 -20.86
CA SER A 401 10.88 3.45 -20.48
C SER A 401 10.87 3.77 -18.99
N SER A 402 11.72 3.10 -18.18
CA SER A 402 11.75 3.34 -16.73
C SER A 402 13.18 3.55 -16.23
N HIS A 403 13.34 4.51 -15.30
CA HIS A 403 14.61 4.84 -14.67
C HIS A 403 15.23 3.62 -13.97
N LYS A 404 14.43 2.90 -13.21
CA LYS A 404 14.86 1.68 -12.52
C LYS A 404 15.46 0.63 -13.48
N ARG A 405 14.94 0.52 -14.71
CA ARG A 405 15.48 -0.40 -15.72
C ARG A 405 16.71 0.14 -16.42
N LEU A 406 16.74 1.45 -16.64
CA LEU A 406 17.91 2.09 -17.27
C LEU A 406 19.19 1.89 -16.45
N ASP A 407 19.11 1.99 -15.13
CA ASP A 407 20.25 1.77 -14.22
C ASP A 407 20.84 0.36 -14.37
N ILE A 408 19.98 -0.65 -14.61
CA ILE A 408 20.40 -2.05 -14.76
C ILE A 408 20.91 -2.33 -16.17
N ILE A 409 20.20 -1.87 -17.20
CA ILE A 409 20.37 -2.27 -18.59
C ILE A 409 21.34 -1.34 -19.33
N GLY A 410 21.36 -0.06 -19.00
CA GLY A 410 22.18 0.93 -19.70
C GLY A 410 23.67 0.58 -19.80
N PRO A 411 24.33 0.14 -18.74
CA PRO A 411 25.72 -0.35 -18.82
C PRO A 411 25.85 -1.53 -19.77
N GLN A 412 24.96 -2.53 -19.69
CA GLN A 412 25.01 -3.73 -20.51
C GLN A 412 24.87 -3.42 -22.03
N VAL A 413 23.97 -2.49 -22.39
CA VAL A 413 23.78 -2.08 -23.79
C VAL A 413 24.98 -1.33 -24.33
N ARG A 414 25.62 -0.48 -23.51
CA ARG A 414 26.85 0.26 -23.90
C ARG A 414 28.01 -0.68 -24.23
N ASP A 415 28.06 -1.84 -23.57
CA ASP A 415 29.08 -2.87 -23.82
C ASP A 415 28.77 -3.75 -25.05
N MET A 416 27.58 -3.61 -25.64
CA MET A 416 27.14 -4.38 -26.81
C MET A 416 27.42 -3.59 -28.11
N ALA A 417 28.41 -4.05 -28.87
CA ALA A 417 28.78 -3.41 -30.13
C ALA A 417 27.59 -3.33 -31.12
N GLY A 418 27.24 -2.11 -31.52
CA GLY A 418 26.18 -1.85 -32.54
C GLY A 418 24.76 -1.76 -31.99
N ALA A 419 24.50 -2.11 -30.74
CA ALA A 419 23.17 -1.96 -30.15
C ALA A 419 22.86 -0.49 -29.82
N ARG A 420 21.66 -0.02 -30.20
CA ARG A 420 21.20 1.33 -29.89
C ARG A 420 20.33 1.35 -28.66
N LEU A 421 20.41 2.41 -27.86
CA LEU A 421 19.52 2.62 -26.73
C LEU A 421 18.40 3.59 -27.12
N ILE A 422 17.16 3.12 -27.08
CA ILE A 422 15.96 3.92 -27.32
C ILE A 422 15.32 4.20 -25.97
N LEU A 423 15.26 5.45 -25.59
CA LEU A 423 14.75 5.92 -24.31
C LEU A 423 13.52 6.79 -24.49
N THR A 424 12.57 6.64 -23.60
CA THR A 424 11.46 7.58 -23.53
C THR A 424 11.89 8.91 -22.89
N SER A 425 11.22 10.01 -23.20
CA SER A 425 11.60 11.38 -22.84
C SER A 425 11.69 11.65 -21.32
N ASN A 426 10.98 10.87 -20.49
CA ASN A 426 11.12 10.91 -19.04
C ASN A 426 12.55 10.55 -18.55
N LEU A 427 13.32 9.86 -19.39
CA LEU A 427 14.70 9.44 -19.12
C LEU A 427 15.77 10.35 -19.74
N ALA A 428 15.38 11.45 -20.37
CA ALA A 428 16.31 12.33 -21.09
C ALA A 428 17.45 12.88 -20.22
N ALA A 429 17.24 13.06 -18.93
CA ALA A 429 18.28 13.51 -17.98
C ALA A 429 19.35 12.45 -17.69
N TYR A 430 19.08 11.18 -18.00
CA TYR A 430 19.92 10.02 -17.64
C TYR A 430 20.57 9.34 -18.86
N GLY A 431 20.15 9.73 -20.09
CA GLY A 431 20.71 9.21 -21.34
C GLY A 431 22.04 9.89 -21.67
N GLY A 432 22.92 9.14 -22.36
CA GLY A 432 24.20 9.63 -22.88
C GLY A 432 24.16 9.92 -24.39
N GLU A 433 25.31 10.29 -24.95
CA GLU A 433 25.48 10.43 -26.40
C GLU A 433 25.15 9.11 -27.11
N GLY A 434 24.46 9.22 -28.26
CA GLY A 434 24.07 8.06 -29.09
C GLY A 434 22.74 7.40 -28.69
N CYS A 435 22.04 7.88 -27.65
CA CYS A 435 20.68 7.45 -27.36
C CYS A 435 19.65 8.13 -28.28
N LEU A 436 18.66 7.36 -28.73
CA LEU A 436 17.47 7.92 -29.38
C LEU A 436 16.39 8.19 -28.33
N PHE A 437 15.85 9.41 -28.33
CA PHE A 437 14.78 9.78 -27.40
C PHE A 437 13.45 9.87 -28.14
N VAL A 438 12.43 9.22 -27.59
CA VAL A 438 11.04 9.25 -28.08
C VAL A 438 10.11 9.83 -27.03
N ASP A 439 9.05 10.50 -27.46
CA ASP A 439 8.11 11.12 -26.54
C ASP A 439 7.34 10.08 -25.72
N TYR A 440 7.46 10.17 -24.40
CA TYR A 440 6.80 9.25 -23.46
C TYR A 440 5.28 9.30 -23.62
N GLY A 441 4.70 10.49 -23.71
CA GLY A 441 3.27 10.71 -23.84
C GLY A 441 2.67 10.07 -25.09
N GLN A 442 3.43 10.05 -26.19
CA GLN A 442 3.01 9.42 -27.44
C GLN A 442 3.12 7.88 -27.41
N CYS A 443 3.85 7.32 -26.46
CA CYS A 443 4.02 5.88 -26.31
C CYS A 443 3.06 5.24 -25.29
N VAL A 444 2.54 5.99 -24.29
CA VAL A 444 1.62 5.44 -23.27
C VAL A 444 0.26 5.09 -23.86
N ASN A 445 -0.42 4.13 -23.26
CA ASN A 445 -1.81 3.79 -23.57
C ASN A 445 -2.77 4.38 -22.52
N GLU A 446 -4.07 4.28 -22.78
CA GLU A 446 -5.11 4.89 -21.93
C GLU A 446 -5.44 4.08 -20.67
N ASP A 447 -5.01 2.83 -20.60
CA ASP A 447 -5.31 1.96 -19.45
C ASP A 447 -4.41 2.28 -18.26
N GLY A 448 -4.98 2.80 -17.18
CA GLY A 448 -4.23 3.26 -16.02
C GLY A 448 -3.40 2.19 -15.28
N MET A 449 -3.67 0.89 -15.51
CA MET A 449 -2.93 -0.22 -14.87
C MET A 449 -1.71 -0.64 -15.70
N VAL A 450 -1.81 -0.56 -17.03
CA VAL A 450 -0.75 -0.98 -17.96
C VAL A 450 -0.29 0.15 -18.90
N SER A 451 -0.62 1.40 -18.56
CA SER A 451 -0.32 2.59 -19.38
C SER A 451 1.15 2.69 -19.79
N ASP A 452 2.03 2.34 -18.89
CA ASP A 452 3.48 2.44 -18.98
C ASP A 452 4.17 1.07 -19.12
N ASN A 453 3.45 0.06 -19.60
CA ASN A 453 4.06 -1.22 -19.94
C ASN A 453 4.99 -1.05 -21.15
N ALA A 454 6.28 -1.29 -20.97
CA ALA A 454 7.31 -1.02 -21.98
C ALA A 454 7.10 -1.80 -23.28
N GLY A 455 6.54 -3.03 -23.22
CA GLY A 455 6.21 -3.80 -24.41
C GLY A 455 5.13 -3.13 -25.26
N LEU A 456 4.04 -2.69 -24.60
CA LEU A 456 2.98 -1.94 -25.30
C LEU A 456 3.48 -0.60 -25.82
N MET A 457 4.33 0.11 -25.06
CA MET A 457 4.92 1.38 -25.46
C MET A 457 5.79 1.23 -26.71
N LEU A 458 6.64 0.18 -26.77
CA LEU A 458 7.44 -0.10 -27.96
C LEU A 458 6.56 -0.44 -29.16
N LEU A 459 5.53 -1.29 -28.99
CA LEU A 459 4.63 -1.65 -30.10
C LEU A 459 3.91 -0.40 -30.65
N LYS A 460 3.50 0.51 -29.80
CA LYS A 460 2.90 1.78 -30.20
C LYS A 460 3.91 2.69 -30.94
N LEU A 461 5.17 2.71 -30.51
CA LEU A 461 6.24 3.39 -31.24
C LEU A 461 6.46 2.78 -32.62
N LEU A 462 6.47 1.45 -32.73
CA LEU A 462 6.64 0.75 -34.01
C LEU A 462 5.48 1.03 -34.97
N GLU A 463 4.24 1.11 -34.47
CA GLU A 463 3.09 1.59 -35.25
C GLU A 463 3.32 3.01 -35.80
N ARG A 464 3.78 3.95 -34.96
CA ARG A 464 4.13 5.32 -35.38
C ARG A 464 5.24 5.34 -36.44
N CYS A 465 6.15 4.36 -36.39
CA CYS A 465 7.20 4.19 -37.41
C CYS A 465 6.69 3.50 -38.69
N GLY A 466 5.39 3.19 -38.80
CA GLY A 466 4.78 2.61 -39.97
C GLY A 466 4.88 1.09 -40.08
N ALA A 467 5.21 0.41 -38.98
CA ALA A 467 5.18 -1.05 -38.92
C ALA A 467 3.76 -1.58 -39.17
N ARG A 468 3.64 -2.72 -39.85
CA ARG A 468 2.36 -3.42 -40.07
C ARG A 468 2.36 -4.80 -39.44
N GLN A 469 3.50 -5.47 -39.37
CA GLN A 469 3.67 -6.78 -38.80
C GLN A 469 4.86 -6.79 -37.85
N VAL A 470 4.72 -7.46 -36.72
CA VAL A 470 5.78 -7.68 -35.72
C VAL A 470 5.79 -9.13 -35.25
N PHE A 471 6.98 -9.69 -35.10
CA PHE A 471 7.20 -11.00 -34.46
C PHE A 471 7.49 -10.78 -32.99
N LEU A 472 6.85 -11.55 -32.11
CA LEU A 472 6.94 -11.41 -30.66
C LEU A 472 7.51 -12.69 -30.04
N ALA A 473 8.49 -12.53 -29.15
CA ALA A 473 9.01 -13.62 -28.35
C ALA A 473 9.17 -13.18 -26.89
N GLY A 474 8.88 -14.06 -25.92
CA GLY A 474 8.92 -13.72 -24.50
C GLY A 474 7.71 -12.92 -23.99
N PHE A 475 6.63 -12.84 -24.76
CA PHE A 475 5.36 -12.26 -24.33
C PHE A 475 4.46 -13.34 -23.70
N ASP A 476 4.95 -13.98 -22.63
CA ASP A 476 4.35 -15.22 -22.09
C ASP A 476 3.02 -14.99 -21.39
N GLY A 477 2.82 -13.81 -20.80
CA GLY A 477 1.84 -13.56 -19.75
C GLY A 477 2.38 -13.94 -18.38
N PHE A 478 1.52 -13.94 -17.36
CA PHE A 478 1.91 -14.20 -15.98
C PHE A 478 1.44 -15.58 -15.51
N ARG A 479 2.23 -16.22 -14.65
CA ARG A 479 1.91 -17.47 -13.98
C ARG A 479 1.64 -17.22 -12.51
N PRO A 480 0.93 -18.13 -11.80
CA PRO A 480 0.68 -17.99 -10.36
C PRO A 480 1.95 -17.82 -9.52
N GLN A 481 3.07 -18.37 -10.01
CA GLN A 481 4.40 -18.17 -9.43
C GLN A 481 5.13 -17.10 -10.24
N PRO A 482 5.25 -15.85 -9.74
CA PRO A 482 5.82 -14.75 -10.51
C PRO A 482 7.22 -15.02 -11.04
N GLU A 483 8.07 -15.67 -10.24
CA GLU A 483 9.45 -16.03 -10.61
C GLU A 483 9.53 -16.96 -11.84
N ALA A 484 8.52 -17.81 -12.04
CA ALA A 484 8.43 -18.70 -13.19
C ALA A 484 7.98 -17.99 -14.48
N SER A 485 7.64 -16.71 -14.43
CA SER A 485 7.14 -15.93 -15.57
C SER A 485 8.24 -15.17 -16.29
N TYR A 486 9.43 -15.04 -15.70
CA TYR A 486 10.45 -14.14 -16.21
C TYR A 486 11.74 -14.83 -16.63
N TYR A 487 12.42 -14.24 -17.61
CA TYR A 487 13.70 -14.68 -18.16
C TYR A 487 14.83 -14.60 -17.11
N SER A 488 14.85 -13.54 -16.31
CA SER A 488 15.83 -13.31 -15.26
C SER A 488 15.18 -12.78 -13.97
N ARG A 489 15.89 -12.90 -12.84
CA ARG A 489 15.40 -12.42 -11.55
C ARG A 489 15.19 -10.90 -11.52
N GLU A 490 16.02 -10.16 -12.24
CA GLU A 490 15.93 -8.70 -12.32
C GLU A 490 14.65 -8.23 -13.02
N ALA A 491 14.05 -9.08 -13.87
CA ALA A 491 12.81 -8.79 -14.57
C ALA A 491 11.54 -8.99 -13.72
N VAL A 492 11.62 -9.74 -12.62
CA VAL A 492 10.46 -10.10 -11.77
C VAL A 492 9.77 -8.84 -11.23
N LEU A 493 8.44 -8.79 -11.37
CA LEU A 493 7.59 -7.79 -10.73
C LEU A 493 7.11 -8.31 -9.37
N PRO A 494 7.44 -7.62 -8.25
CA PRO A 494 7.00 -8.03 -6.92
C PRO A 494 5.55 -7.58 -6.67
N VAL A 495 4.60 -8.23 -7.31
CA VAL A 495 3.15 -7.99 -7.14
C VAL A 495 2.44 -9.33 -6.92
N ASN A 496 1.28 -9.30 -6.26
CA ASN A 496 0.53 -10.52 -5.99
C ASN A 496 -0.09 -11.14 -7.26
N ALA A 497 -0.46 -12.41 -7.18
CA ALA A 497 -0.98 -13.16 -8.32
C ALA A 497 -2.28 -12.57 -8.90
N ALA A 498 -3.19 -12.07 -8.07
CA ALA A 498 -4.45 -11.48 -8.53
C ALA A 498 -4.20 -10.23 -9.36
N GLU A 499 -3.30 -9.35 -8.92
CA GLU A 499 -2.91 -8.16 -9.67
C GLU A 499 -2.19 -8.51 -10.98
N LEU A 500 -1.34 -9.55 -10.99
CA LEU A 500 -0.68 -10.02 -12.20
C LEU A 500 -1.68 -10.51 -13.25
N PHE A 501 -2.70 -11.27 -12.85
CA PHE A 501 -3.75 -11.73 -13.76
C PHE A 501 -4.59 -10.57 -14.32
N GLU A 502 -4.93 -9.58 -13.50
CA GLU A 502 -5.64 -8.41 -13.99
C GLU A 502 -4.78 -7.58 -14.95
N ARG A 503 -3.49 -7.40 -14.65
CA ARG A 503 -2.54 -6.76 -15.59
C ARG A 503 -2.44 -7.53 -16.90
N GLN A 504 -2.40 -8.87 -16.86
CA GLN A 504 -2.39 -9.71 -18.06
C GLN A 504 -3.64 -9.49 -18.90
N ARG A 505 -4.82 -9.51 -18.28
CA ARG A 505 -6.09 -9.30 -18.99
C ARG A 505 -6.10 -7.93 -19.68
N ARG A 506 -5.74 -6.87 -18.94
CA ARG A 506 -5.66 -5.50 -19.47
C ARG A 506 -4.63 -5.37 -20.60
N MET A 507 -3.47 -6.00 -20.45
CA MET A 507 -2.45 -6.01 -21.49
C MET A 507 -2.96 -6.67 -22.77
N GLY A 508 -3.65 -7.82 -22.67
CA GLY A 508 -4.26 -8.49 -23.82
C GLY A 508 -5.30 -7.62 -24.53
N GLU A 509 -6.13 -6.88 -23.78
CA GLU A 509 -7.08 -5.92 -24.34
C GLU A 509 -6.38 -4.80 -25.11
N GLN A 510 -5.27 -4.25 -24.58
CA GLN A 510 -4.52 -3.20 -25.26
C GLN A 510 -3.78 -3.72 -26.51
N LEU A 511 -3.22 -4.93 -26.47
CA LEU A 511 -2.58 -5.55 -27.65
C LEU A 511 -3.57 -5.69 -28.79
N ARG A 512 -4.80 -6.15 -28.55
CA ARG A 512 -5.84 -6.28 -29.59
C ARG A 512 -6.30 -4.96 -30.21
N ARG A 513 -6.07 -3.83 -29.55
CA ARG A 513 -6.41 -2.50 -30.08
C ARG A 513 -5.35 -1.91 -31.00
N LEU A 514 -4.13 -2.46 -30.98
CA LEU A 514 -3.06 -1.99 -31.86
C LEU A 514 -3.30 -2.48 -33.29
N PRO A 515 -3.21 -1.62 -34.31
CA PRO A 515 -3.36 -1.97 -35.71
C PRO A 515 -2.09 -2.65 -36.28
N LEU A 516 -1.58 -3.66 -35.55
CA LEU A 516 -0.38 -4.42 -35.86
C LEU A 516 -0.73 -5.89 -35.99
N GLU A 517 -0.31 -6.53 -37.05
CA GLU A 517 -0.31 -8.00 -37.14
C GLU A 517 0.78 -8.57 -36.23
N MET A 518 0.41 -9.32 -35.21
CA MET A 518 1.31 -9.89 -34.21
C MET A 518 1.48 -11.39 -34.43
N VAL A 519 2.72 -11.83 -34.65
CA VAL A 519 3.08 -13.24 -34.83
C VAL A 519 3.89 -13.69 -33.61
N PHE A 520 3.33 -14.57 -32.77
CA PHE A 520 4.01 -15.08 -31.58
C PHE A 520 4.96 -16.22 -31.96
N LEU A 521 6.26 -16.02 -31.77
CA LEU A 521 7.29 -17.04 -31.99
C LEU A 521 7.43 -17.99 -30.79
N THR A 522 7.02 -17.56 -29.62
CA THR A 522 7.06 -18.37 -28.38
C THR A 522 5.66 -18.41 -27.78
N PRO A 523 5.33 -19.45 -26.97
CA PRO A 523 4.01 -19.53 -26.33
C PRO A 523 3.62 -18.26 -25.58
N SER A 524 2.39 -17.80 -25.78
CA SER A 524 1.87 -16.58 -25.21
C SER A 524 0.44 -16.77 -24.68
N ALA A 525 0.14 -16.13 -23.55
CA ALA A 525 -1.23 -16.03 -23.05
C ALA A 525 -2.08 -14.97 -23.80
N TYR A 526 -1.46 -14.22 -24.68
CA TYR A 526 -2.10 -13.17 -25.49
C TYR A 526 -2.45 -13.64 -26.92
N GLU A 527 -2.01 -14.84 -27.30
CA GLU A 527 -2.35 -15.45 -28.59
C GLU A 527 -3.81 -15.92 -28.55
N ASP A 528 -4.64 -15.42 -29.46
CA ASP A 528 -6.03 -15.87 -29.61
C ASP A 528 -6.03 -17.35 -30.05
N ARG A 529 -6.47 -18.22 -29.15
CA ARG A 529 -6.62 -19.66 -29.43
C ARG A 529 -7.94 -19.99 -30.13
N GLU A 530 -8.72 -19.00 -30.54
CA GLU A 530 -9.95 -19.19 -31.29
C GLU A 530 -9.58 -19.41 -32.78
N GLY A 531 -9.29 -20.66 -33.17
CA GLY A 531 -9.08 -21.00 -34.56
C GLY A 531 -8.29 -22.28 -34.84
N LYS A 532 -7.90 -23.06 -33.83
CA LYS A 532 -7.30 -24.40 -34.04
C LYS A 532 -8.01 -25.43 -33.16
N THR A 533 -9.20 -25.88 -33.62
CA THR A 533 -9.76 -27.18 -33.29
C THR A 533 -9.46 -28.14 -34.43
#